data_b5356193b17dff16fee1484b3df4316b
#
_entry.id   b5356193b17dff16fee1484b3df4316b
#
_cell.length_a   1.000
_cell.length_b   1.000
_cell.length_c   1.000
_cell.angle_alpha   90.00
_cell.angle_beta   90.00
_cell.angle_gamma   90.00
#
_symmetry.space_group_name_H-M   'P 1'
#
loop_
_entity.id
_entity.type
_entity.pdbx_description
1 polymer ?
#
loop_
_entity_poly.entity_id
_entity_poly.type
_entity_poly.pdbx_seq_one_letter_code
_entity_poly.pdbx_strand_id
1 'polypeptide(L)'
;MATWKCLATVRLADLRFEDGILVGMMFYVVCPSFFILLLGEINNYELEAEPFRPFEDLSTSFNILVGWWTVLCFHATRSARRADIVARPTDASYIDLFLFGGLYVCLTGIGFVLSGRAEGGHWQHTLGQNLGESTALILILNFANVYRTAIFGYLLFAFTRGRISRNALIVVGLLVVAFDFLLTFNRITAVYFIICVLWIYRRYFWALCLSFLALSPIVGYLSTVWSVFRAFALRDGYNLNGLISAFEISMSISGSKEQPIDRLLNSLFESSSLVVLKYIVKHIDESFPPLWGSTFVGRSFTFLVPSTWWPDKPRVFGTILGQYIQSTQGLALNSTLFGEALANFYYFWPLALFLMLLLVAEIFRSLSRAFRAAGFLGFFIAVALWRFDMAFAFISLFAISVFAILRAIIRGSFVRPTRNARSYS
;
A
#
# COMPACT_ATOMS: atom_id res chain seq x y z
N MET A 1 8.26 9.91 22.19
CA MET A 1 7.18 9.95 23.18
C MET A 1 5.80 10.27 22.60
N ALA A 2 5.63 11.32 21.80
CA ALA A 2 4.35 11.67 21.16
C ALA A 2 3.78 10.53 20.31
N THR A 3 4.58 9.94 19.42
CA THR A 3 4.17 8.81 18.55
C THR A 3 3.69 7.62 19.35
N TRP A 4 4.37 7.27 20.44
CA TRP A 4 3.96 6.17 21.32
C TRP A 4 2.61 6.44 21.99
N LYS A 5 2.36 7.67 22.44
CA LYS A 5 1.05 8.06 22.96
C LYS A 5 -0.05 7.94 21.90
N CYS A 6 0.23 8.36 20.66
CA CYS A 6 -0.71 8.20 19.55
C CYS A 6 -0.99 6.72 19.24
N LEU A 7 0.05 5.87 19.18
CA LEU A 7 -0.12 4.42 18.99
C LEU A 7 -0.95 3.76 20.11
N ALA A 8 -0.77 4.21 21.35
CA ALA A 8 -1.56 3.71 22.48
C ALA A 8 -3.06 4.05 22.39
N THR A 9 -3.45 5.06 21.59
CA THR A 9 -4.86 5.40 21.34
C THR A 9 -5.53 4.55 20.28
N VAL A 10 -4.75 3.77 19.51
CA VAL A 10 -5.28 2.87 18.47
C VAL A 10 -6.09 1.75 19.12
N ARG A 11 -7.39 1.73 18.85
CA ARG A 11 -8.31 0.72 19.40
C ARG A 11 -8.51 -0.42 18.41
N LEU A 12 -8.24 -1.63 18.84
CA LEU A 12 -8.38 -2.86 18.03
C LEU A 12 -9.78 -3.10 17.49
N ALA A 13 -10.78 -2.77 18.31
CA ALA A 13 -12.17 -3.00 17.96
C ALA A 13 -12.72 -1.99 16.93
N ASP A 14 -11.99 -0.91 16.65
CA ASP A 14 -12.44 0.20 15.82
C ASP A 14 -11.24 0.84 15.09
N LEU A 15 -10.63 0.08 14.18
CA LEU A 15 -9.58 0.59 13.31
C LEU A 15 -10.13 1.55 12.28
N ARG A 16 -9.38 2.62 12.01
CA ARG A 16 -9.77 3.70 11.13
C ARG A 16 -8.64 4.09 10.19
N PHE A 17 -8.98 4.87 9.19
CA PHE A 17 -8.04 5.42 8.22
C PHE A 17 -6.87 6.16 8.90
N GLU A 18 -7.15 7.01 9.89
CA GLU A 18 -6.12 7.75 10.63
C GLU A 18 -5.12 6.85 11.37
N ASP A 19 -5.57 5.71 11.87
CA ASP A 19 -4.69 4.72 12.51
C ASP A 19 -3.77 4.07 11.48
N GLY A 20 -4.29 3.81 10.27
CA GLY A 20 -3.51 3.25 9.15
C GLY A 20 -2.44 4.21 8.65
N ILE A 21 -2.72 5.52 8.56
CA ILE A 21 -1.72 6.53 8.22
C ILE A 21 -0.58 6.53 9.25
N LEU A 22 -0.90 6.46 10.54
CA LEU A 22 0.11 6.41 11.60
C LEU A 22 0.95 5.13 11.54
N VAL A 23 0.32 3.97 11.38
CA VAL A 23 1.01 2.67 11.27
C VAL A 23 1.88 2.60 10.02
N GLY A 24 1.37 3.08 8.88
CA GLY A 24 2.14 3.14 7.64
C GLY A 24 3.35 4.07 7.76
N MET A 25 3.20 5.24 8.41
CA MET A 25 4.32 6.13 8.72
C MET A 25 5.38 5.42 9.57
N MET A 26 4.97 4.70 10.61
CA MET A 26 5.90 3.94 11.44
C MET A 26 6.69 2.92 10.63
N PHE A 27 6.00 2.21 9.72
CA PHE A 27 6.60 1.14 8.94
C PHE A 27 7.51 1.67 7.81
N TYR A 28 7.07 2.67 7.04
CA TYR A 28 7.77 3.12 5.82
C TYR A 28 8.70 4.31 6.03
N VAL A 29 8.59 5.03 7.15
CA VAL A 29 9.42 6.21 7.42
C VAL A 29 10.21 6.05 8.72
N VAL A 30 9.52 5.81 9.84
CA VAL A 30 10.19 5.85 11.16
C VAL A 30 11.13 4.66 11.36
N CYS A 31 10.65 3.43 11.07
CA CYS A 31 11.50 2.23 11.21
C CYS A 31 12.74 2.29 10.31
N PRO A 32 12.64 2.53 8.98
CA PRO A 32 13.83 2.64 8.16
C PRO A 32 14.73 3.80 8.57
N SER A 33 14.19 4.97 8.92
CA SER A 33 14.99 6.08 9.42
C SER A 33 15.77 5.73 10.69
N PHE A 34 15.15 5.01 11.62
CA PHE A 34 15.80 4.55 12.84
C PHE A 34 16.95 3.57 12.55
N PHE A 35 16.74 2.61 11.65
CA PHE A 35 17.80 1.68 11.26
C PHE A 35 18.94 2.38 10.52
N ILE A 36 18.63 3.32 9.61
CA ILE A 36 19.64 4.09 8.90
C ILE A 36 20.45 4.94 9.91
N LEU A 37 19.80 5.52 10.91
CA LEU A 37 20.49 6.26 11.97
C LEU A 37 21.44 5.39 12.79
N LEU A 38 21.05 4.13 13.09
CA LEU A 38 21.90 3.18 13.82
C LEU A 38 23.07 2.68 12.98
N LEU A 39 22.89 2.50 11.69
CA LEU A 39 23.91 2.00 10.75
C LEU A 39 24.81 3.13 10.22
N GLY A 40 24.35 4.38 10.33
CA GLY A 40 25.00 5.56 9.77
C GLY A 40 24.68 5.80 8.30
N GLU A 41 24.50 4.75 7.52
CA GLU A 41 24.24 4.83 6.09
C GLU A 41 23.48 3.60 5.59
N ILE A 42 22.91 3.71 4.39
CA ILE A 42 22.34 2.58 3.65
C ILE A 42 22.80 2.65 2.19
N ASN A 43 23.18 1.50 1.65
CA ASN A 43 23.60 1.40 0.26
C ASN A 43 22.36 1.13 -0.63
N ASN A 44 22.14 1.98 -1.62
CA ASN A 44 21.11 1.79 -2.64
C ASN A 44 21.70 2.14 -4.02
N TYR A 45 22.48 1.21 -4.55
CA TYR A 45 23.19 1.38 -5.83
C TYR A 45 22.26 1.49 -7.04
N GLU A 46 20.96 1.17 -6.89
CA GLU A 46 19.99 1.33 -7.97
C GLU A 46 19.61 2.80 -8.20
N LEU A 47 19.67 3.63 -7.15
CA LEU A 47 19.24 5.03 -7.21
C LEU A 47 20.37 6.04 -7.00
N GLU A 48 21.36 5.72 -6.14
CA GLU A 48 22.52 6.59 -5.88
C GLU A 48 23.81 5.77 -5.92
N ALA A 49 24.86 6.34 -6.54
CA ALA A 49 26.18 5.74 -6.56
C ALA A 49 26.88 5.80 -5.19
N GLU A 50 26.46 6.74 -4.34
CA GLU A 50 26.97 6.94 -2.99
C GLU A 50 26.00 6.41 -1.93
N PRO A 51 26.49 6.01 -0.74
CA PRO A 51 25.64 5.61 0.37
C PRO A 51 24.67 6.72 0.77
N PHE A 52 23.41 6.34 1.02
CA PHE A 52 22.39 7.26 1.47
C PHE A 52 22.53 7.57 2.95
N ARG A 53 22.78 8.84 3.26
CA ARG A 53 22.95 9.39 4.61
C ARG A 53 21.96 10.53 4.83
N PRO A 54 20.67 10.22 5.08
CA PRO A 54 19.62 11.24 5.11
C PRO A 54 19.81 12.28 6.22
N PHE A 55 20.45 11.90 7.33
CA PHE A 55 20.62 12.77 8.50
C PHE A 55 21.82 13.73 8.39
N GLU A 56 22.68 13.57 7.40
CA GLU A 56 23.72 14.56 7.06
C GLU A 56 23.13 15.71 6.27
N ASP A 57 22.02 15.50 5.56
CA ASP A 57 21.30 16.55 4.85
C ASP A 57 20.21 17.15 5.75
N LEU A 58 20.47 18.38 6.21
CA LEU A 58 19.54 19.10 7.08
C LEU A 58 18.17 19.32 6.44
N SER A 59 18.12 19.57 5.12
CA SER A 59 16.87 19.82 4.40
C SER A 59 16.01 18.57 4.34
N THR A 60 16.60 17.41 4.01
CA THR A 60 15.89 16.11 4.01
C THR A 60 15.40 15.76 5.41
N SER A 61 16.27 15.90 6.43
CA SER A 61 15.92 15.62 7.82
C SER A 61 14.78 16.51 8.31
N PHE A 62 14.81 17.81 7.97
CA PHE A 62 13.77 18.76 8.31
C PHE A 62 12.42 18.37 7.67
N ASN A 63 12.41 18.01 6.37
CA ASN A 63 11.18 17.60 5.70
C ASN A 63 10.61 16.29 6.28
N ILE A 64 11.44 15.32 6.66
CA ILE A 64 10.99 14.11 7.36
C ILE A 64 10.33 14.47 8.71
N LEU A 65 10.94 15.34 9.48
CA LEU A 65 10.41 15.79 10.79
C LEU A 65 9.09 16.56 10.64
N VAL A 66 9.01 17.46 9.68
CA VAL A 66 7.78 18.24 9.41
C VAL A 66 6.65 17.29 8.97
N GLY A 67 6.95 16.33 8.09
CA GLY A 67 5.99 15.32 7.70
C GLY A 67 5.50 14.46 8.86
N TRP A 68 6.42 14.05 9.71
CA TRP A 68 6.09 13.32 10.94
C TRP A 68 5.13 14.11 11.83
N TRP A 69 5.46 15.39 12.13
CA TRP A 69 4.59 16.27 12.91
C TRP A 69 3.22 16.47 12.25
N THR A 70 3.17 16.64 10.94
CA THR A 70 1.91 16.76 10.18
C THR A 70 0.99 15.53 10.41
N VAL A 71 1.54 14.33 10.32
CA VAL A 71 0.78 13.10 10.56
C VAL A 71 0.35 12.98 12.02
N LEU A 72 1.21 13.33 12.98
CA LEU A 72 0.84 13.30 14.40
C LEU A 72 -0.28 14.31 14.72
N CYS A 73 -0.22 15.52 14.17
CA CYS A 73 -1.28 16.53 14.30
C CYS A 73 -2.60 16.02 13.68
N PHE A 74 -2.53 15.43 12.48
CA PHE A 74 -3.69 14.84 11.83
C PHE A 74 -4.31 13.74 12.72
N HIS A 75 -3.51 12.77 13.17
CA HIS A 75 -3.99 11.69 14.03
C HIS A 75 -4.57 12.21 15.35
N ALA A 76 -3.91 13.16 16.02
CA ALA A 76 -4.39 13.76 17.26
C ALA A 76 -5.74 14.46 17.07
N THR A 77 -5.88 15.27 16.00
CA THR A 77 -7.12 15.98 15.66
C THR A 77 -8.29 15.00 15.43
N ARG A 78 -8.01 13.85 14.80
CA ARG A 78 -9.04 12.85 14.49
C ARG A 78 -9.36 11.96 15.69
N SER A 79 -8.36 11.56 16.47
CA SER A 79 -8.55 10.72 17.66
C SER A 79 -9.35 11.43 18.76
N ALA A 80 -9.22 12.76 18.91
CA ALA A 80 -10.03 13.56 19.83
C ALA A 80 -11.52 13.54 19.48
N ARG A 81 -11.89 13.32 18.21
CA ARG A 81 -13.27 13.25 17.72
C ARG A 81 -13.84 11.82 17.69
N ARG A 82 -13.21 10.88 18.36
CA ARG A 82 -13.73 9.51 18.49
C ARG A 82 -14.97 9.51 19.38
N ALA A 83 -16.13 9.90 18.82
CA ALA A 83 -17.42 9.63 19.44
C ALA A 83 -17.64 8.10 19.40
N ASP A 84 -18.08 7.54 20.51
CA ASP A 84 -18.45 6.13 20.60
C ASP A 84 -19.57 5.85 19.58
N ILE A 85 -19.22 5.24 18.46
CA ILE A 85 -20.20 4.71 17.54
C ILE A 85 -20.81 3.51 18.24
N VAL A 86 -21.99 3.72 18.81
CA VAL A 86 -22.77 2.69 19.50
C VAL A 86 -22.81 1.43 18.65
N ALA A 87 -22.27 0.37 19.21
CA ALA A 87 -22.13 -0.91 18.54
C ALA A 87 -23.52 -1.54 18.28
N ARG A 88 -24.08 -1.31 17.09
CA ARG A 88 -25.15 -2.18 16.59
C ARG A 88 -24.52 -3.50 16.14
N PRO A 89 -25.11 -4.66 16.44
CA PRO A 89 -24.62 -5.94 15.94
C PRO A 89 -24.65 -5.90 14.41
N THR A 90 -23.49 -5.99 13.80
CA THR A 90 -23.35 -5.95 12.35
C THR A 90 -22.89 -7.28 11.84
N ASP A 91 -23.59 -7.70 10.83
CA ASP A 91 -23.40 -8.94 10.12
C ASP A 91 -22.13 -8.90 9.27
N ALA A 92 -20.99 -9.26 9.89
CA ALA A 92 -19.87 -9.74 9.11
C ALA A 92 -20.36 -11.01 8.40
N SER A 93 -20.40 -11.00 7.08
CA SER A 93 -20.91 -12.09 6.28
C SER A 93 -19.76 -12.76 5.53
N TYR A 94 -19.72 -14.07 5.52
CA TYR A 94 -18.78 -14.82 4.67
C TYR A 94 -18.96 -14.46 3.19
N ILE A 95 -20.17 -14.09 2.77
CA ILE A 95 -20.48 -13.65 1.40
C ILE A 95 -19.62 -12.42 1.03
N ASP A 96 -19.46 -11.46 1.93
CA ASP A 96 -18.64 -10.26 1.67
C ASP A 96 -17.15 -10.66 1.47
N LEU A 97 -16.64 -11.62 2.24
CA LEU A 97 -15.27 -12.13 2.05
C LEU A 97 -15.11 -12.85 0.71
N PHE A 98 -16.07 -13.69 0.34
CA PHE A 98 -16.09 -14.36 -0.95
C PHE A 98 -16.17 -13.37 -2.11
N LEU A 99 -16.96 -12.31 -1.99
CA LEU A 99 -17.07 -11.27 -3.01
C LEU A 99 -15.75 -10.50 -3.15
N PHE A 100 -15.11 -10.08 -2.06
CA PHE A 100 -13.80 -9.42 -2.13
C PHE A 100 -12.74 -10.34 -2.72
N GLY A 101 -12.69 -11.60 -2.26
CA GLY A 101 -11.74 -12.60 -2.76
C GLY A 101 -11.98 -12.92 -4.24
N GLY A 102 -13.24 -13.14 -4.63
CA GLY A 102 -13.63 -13.43 -6.02
C GLY A 102 -13.28 -12.25 -6.96
N LEU A 103 -13.62 -11.02 -6.57
CA LEU A 103 -13.27 -9.83 -7.36
C LEU A 103 -11.74 -9.69 -7.48
N TYR A 104 -10.99 -9.90 -6.40
CA TYR A 104 -9.54 -9.85 -6.45
C TYR A 104 -8.96 -10.89 -7.42
N VAL A 105 -9.38 -12.15 -7.29
CA VAL A 105 -8.89 -13.26 -8.15
C VAL A 105 -9.26 -13.01 -9.60
N CYS A 106 -10.51 -12.65 -9.88
CA CYS A 106 -10.98 -12.39 -11.25
C CYS A 106 -10.23 -11.21 -11.89
N LEU A 107 -10.14 -10.07 -11.19
CA LEU A 107 -9.46 -8.89 -11.73
C LEU A 107 -7.96 -9.11 -11.89
N THR A 108 -7.32 -9.83 -10.95
CA THR A 108 -5.91 -10.19 -11.07
C THR A 108 -5.68 -11.15 -12.24
N GLY A 109 -6.54 -12.16 -12.41
CA GLY A 109 -6.49 -13.10 -13.54
C GLY A 109 -6.68 -12.40 -14.89
N ILE A 110 -7.69 -11.53 -15.00
CA ILE A 110 -7.91 -10.72 -16.20
C ILE A 110 -6.69 -9.82 -16.47
N GLY A 111 -6.19 -9.14 -15.45
CA GLY A 111 -5.00 -8.29 -15.56
C GLY A 111 -3.76 -9.08 -15.96
N PHE A 112 -3.57 -10.30 -15.45
CA PHE A 112 -2.48 -11.20 -15.80
C PHE A 112 -2.52 -11.60 -17.29
N VAL A 113 -3.69 -11.99 -17.79
CA VAL A 113 -3.88 -12.36 -19.20
C VAL A 113 -3.71 -11.15 -20.11
N LEU A 114 -4.41 -10.04 -19.83
CA LEU A 114 -4.37 -8.84 -20.69
C LEU A 114 -3.01 -8.14 -20.69
N SER A 115 -2.19 -8.31 -19.66
CA SER A 115 -0.83 -7.73 -19.60
C SER A 115 0.21 -8.55 -20.35
N GLY A 116 -0.15 -9.65 -21.00
CA GLY A 116 0.78 -10.56 -21.70
C GLY A 116 1.74 -11.33 -20.78
N ARG A 117 1.54 -11.27 -19.46
CA ARG A 117 2.39 -11.99 -18.48
C ARG A 117 2.32 -13.49 -18.64
N ALA A 118 1.19 -14.02 -19.13
CA ALA A 118 1.02 -15.44 -19.41
C ALA A 118 2.00 -15.93 -20.48
N GLU A 119 2.45 -15.02 -21.36
CA GLU A 119 3.35 -15.31 -22.49
C GLU A 119 4.82 -14.96 -22.17
N GLY A 120 5.16 -14.62 -20.92
CA GLY A 120 6.53 -14.28 -20.51
C GLY A 120 6.97 -12.85 -20.80
N GLY A 121 6.04 -11.95 -21.15
CA GLY A 121 6.33 -10.54 -21.41
C GLY A 121 6.64 -9.71 -20.16
N HIS A 122 7.61 -8.82 -20.23
CA HIS A 122 7.93 -7.88 -19.17
C HIS A 122 6.82 -6.83 -19.06
N TRP A 123 5.91 -6.97 -18.12
CA TRP A 123 4.71 -6.14 -17.99
C TRP A 123 5.01 -4.61 -17.92
N GLN A 124 6.16 -4.23 -17.37
CA GLN A 124 6.58 -2.82 -17.33
C GLN A 124 7.00 -2.32 -18.71
N HIS A 125 7.60 -3.16 -19.56
CA HIS A 125 7.92 -2.82 -20.94
C HIS A 125 6.67 -2.84 -21.83
N THR A 126 5.84 -3.86 -21.69
CA THR A 126 4.57 -3.97 -22.45
C THR A 126 3.58 -2.88 -22.04
N LEU A 127 3.50 -2.56 -20.75
CA LEU A 127 2.76 -1.41 -20.28
C LEU A 127 3.40 -0.08 -20.70
N GLY A 128 4.72 0.04 -20.72
CA GLY A 128 5.41 1.26 -21.16
C GLY A 128 5.22 1.56 -22.66
N GLN A 129 5.21 0.52 -23.50
CA GLN A 129 5.00 0.64 -24.94
C GLN A 129 3.52 0.72 -25.33
N ASN A 130 2.62 0.03 -24.59
CA ASN A 130 1.19 -0.06 -24.91
C ASN A 130 0.29 0.76 -23.98
N LEU A 131 0.84 1.46 -22.98
CA LEU A 131 0.06 2.26 -22.00
C LEU A 131 -0.71 3.42 -22.62
N GLY A 132 -0.41 3.80 -23.87
CA GLY A 132 -1.26 4.73 -24.64
C GLY A 132 -2.65 4.15 -24.92
N GLU A 133 -2.81 2.82 -24.93
CA GLU A 133 -4.00 2.18 -25.51
C GLU A 133 -4.99 1.56 -24.53
N SER A 134 -4.63 1.23 -23.26
CA SER A 134 -5.62 0.59 -22.40
C SER A 134 -5.73 1.18 -20.98
N THR A 135 -6.42 2.31 -20.89
CA THR A 135 -6.95 2.84 -19.59
C THR A 135 -7.71 1.75 -18.82
N ALA A 136 -8.39 0.83 -19.51
CA ALA A 136 -9.10 -0.27 -18.93
C ALA A 136 -8.19 -1.23 -18.15
N LEU A 137 -7.02 -1.59 -18.67
CA LEU A 137 -6.07 -2.47 -17.98
C LEU A 137 -5.55 -1.81 -16.69
N ILE A 138 -5.21 -0.52 -16.75
CA ILE A 138 -4.76 0.22 -15.56
C ILE A 138 -5.84 0.25 -14.48
N LEU A 139 -7.11 0.47 -14.86
CA LEU A 139 -8.23 0.44 -13.93
C LEU A 139 -8.44 -0.94 -13.32
N ILE A 140 -8.37 -2.01 -14.12
CA ILE A 140 -8.47 -3.40 -13.67
C ILE A 140 -7.39 -3.70 -12.62
N LEU A 141 -6.14 -3.34 -12.90
CA LEU A 141 -5.02 -3.56 -11.99
C LEU A 141 -5.16 -2.73 -10.70
N ASN A 142 -5.61 -1.48 -10.82
CA ASN A 142 -5.88 -0.63 -9.66
C ASN A 142 -7.00 -1.20 -8.79
N PHE A 143 -8.09 -1.67 -9.38
CA PHE A 143 -9.17 -2.31 -8.62
C PHE A 143 -8.73 -3.64 -8.01
N ALA A 144 -7.92 -4.44 -8.70
CA ALA A 144 -7.31 -5.64 -8.12
C ALA A 144 -6.49 -5.27 -6.85
N ASN A 145 -5.68 -4.21 -6.90
CA ASN A 145 -4.93 -3.71 -5.75
C ASN A 145 -5.84 -3.26 -4.60
N VAL A 146 -6.97 -2.61 -4.90
CA VAL A 146 -7.95 -2.20 -3.88
C VAL A 146 -8.58 -3.42 -3.22
N TYR A 147 -9.07 -4.39 -4.01
CA TYR A 147 -9.72 -5.57 -3.44
C TYR A 147 -8.73 -6.46 -2.69
N ARG A 148 -7.49 -6.57 -3.12
CA ARG A 148 -6.40 -7.18 -2.38
C ARG A 148 -6.25 -6.57 -0.98
N THR A 149 -6.16 -5.24 -0.92
CA THR A 149 -6.07 -4.50 0.34
C THR A 149 -7.33 -4.69 1.19
N ALA A 150 -8.50 -4.71 0.54
CA ALA A 150 -9.80 -4.88 1.18
C ALA A 150 -9.95 -6.26 1.85
N ILE A 151 -9.40 -7.33 1.28
CA ILE A 151 -9.44 -8.67 1.89
C ILE A 151 -8.83 -8.64 3.28
N PHE A 152 -7.65 -8.06 3.47
CA PHE A 152 -6.99 -7.99 4.79
C PHE A 152 -7.78 -7.14 5.79
N GLY A 153 -8.32 -6.01 5.34
CA GLY A 153 -9.22 -5.19 6.15
C GLY A 153 -10.46 -5.97 6.57
N TYR A 154 -11.06 -6.70 5.65
CA TYR A 154 -12.26 -7.50 5.97
C TYR A 154 -11.96 -8.72 6.82
N LEU A 155 -10.84 -9.42 6.59
CA LEU A 155 -10.39 -10.53 7.43
C LEU A 155 -10.21 -10.08 8.88
N LEU A 156 -9.52 -8.95 9.08
CA LEU A 156 -9.31 -8.42 10.43
C LEU A 156 -10.62 -7.95 11.07
N PHE A 157 -11.51 -7.31 10.31
CA PHE A 157 -12.86 -6.97 10.77
C PHE A 157 -13.66 -8.21 11.20
N ALA A 158 -13.72 -9.26 10.36
CA ALA A 158 -14.44 -10.49 10.66
C ALA A 158 -13.87 -11.23 11.87
N PHE A 159 -12.54 -11.22 12.02
CA PHE A 159 -11.84 -11.75 13.19
C PHE A 159 -12.20 -10.98 14.47
N THR A 160 -12.16 -9.65 14.46
CA THR A 160 -12.51 -8.84 15.63
C THR A 160 -13.97 -8.98 16.06
N ARG A 161 -14.83 -9.43 15.13
CA ARG A 161 -16.25 -9.74 15.37
C ARG A 161 -16.50 -11.22 15.76
N GLY A 162 -15.43 -12.01 15.88
CA GLY A 162 -15.55 -13.43 16.24
C GLY A 162 -16.18 -14.32 15.16
N ARG A 163 -16.28 -13.82 13.91
CA ARG A 163 -16.86 -14.58 12.78
C ARG A 163 -15.88 -15.57 12.16
N ILE A 164 -14.60 -15.27 12.21
CA ILE A 164 -13.54 -16.18 11.75
C ILE A 164 -12.57 -16.48 12.89
N SER A 165 -12.04 -17.69 12.90
CA SER A 165 -11.03 -18.10 13.87
C SER A 165 -9.66 -17.50 13.50
N ARG A 166 -8.77 -17.45 14.50
CA ARG A 166 -7.37 -17.04 14.30
C ARG A 166 -6.68 -17.88 13.22
N ASN A 167 -6.88 -19.19 13.24
CA ASN A 167 -6.26 -20.10 12.27
C ASN A 167 -6.81 -19.84 10.85
N ALA A 168 -8.12 -19.60 10.70
CA ALA A 168 -8.72 -19.28 9.43
C ALA A 168 -8.15 -17.97 8.85
N LEU A 169 -7.97 -16.93 9.68
CA LEU A 169 -7.35 -15.67 9.24
C LEU A 169 -5.91 -15.91 8.76
N ILE A 170 -5.11 -16.68 9.50
CA ILE A 170 -3.73 -17.00 9.12
C ILE A 170 -3.69 -17.77 7.80
N VAL A 171 -4.50 -18.82 7.67
CA VAL A 171 -4.53 -19.66 6.45
C VAL A 171 -4.97 -18.85 5.24
N VAL A 172 -6.08 -18.12 5.34
CA VAL A 172 -6.57 -17.30 4.21
C VAL A 172 -5.58 -16.18 3.90
N GLY A 173 -5.01 -15.52 4.91
CA GLY A 173 -3.99 -14.50 4.71
C GLY A 173 -2.74 -15.03 3.99
N LEU A 174 -2.25 -16.22 4.39
CA LEU A 174 -1.13 -16.88 3.70
C LEU A 174 -1.48 -17.26 2.26
N LEU A 175 -2.69 -17.75 1.99
CA LEU A 175 -3.13 -18.06 0.64
C LEU A 175 -3.17 -16.81 -0.24
N VAL A 176 -3.65 -15.69 0.29
CA VAL A 176 -3.66 -14.41 -0.45
C VAL A 176 -2.24 -13.92 -0.71
N VAL A 177 -1.34 -14.02 0.28
CA VAL A 177 0.08 -13.67 0.10
C VAL A 177 0.73 -14.55 -0.96
N ALA A 178 0.55 -15.87 -0.89
CA ALA A 178 1.12 -16.80 -1.87
C ALA A 178 0.60 -16.53 -3.28
N PHE A 179 -0.71 -16.33 -3.44
CA PHE A 179 -1.33 -15.98 -4.71
C PHE A 179 -0.77 -14.68 -5.29
N ASP A 180 -0.63 -13.64 -4.46
CA ASP A 180 -0.12 -12.35 -4.90
C ASP A 180 1.38 -12.42 -5.25
N PHE A 181 2.17 -13.15 -4.47
CA PHE A 181 3.58 -13.39 -4.80
C PHE A 181 3.73 -14.09 -6.14
N LEU A 182 2.96 -15.12 -6.40
CA LEU A 182 3.07 -15.90 -7.64
C LEU A 182 2.60 -15.10 -8.88
N LEU A 183 1.51 -14.33 -8.78
CA LEU A 183 0.92 -13.69 -9.95
C LEU A 183 1.34 -12.24 -10.14
N THR A 184 1.48 -11.47 -9.07
CA THR A 184 1.73 -10.02 -9.19
C THR A 184 3.13 -9.60 -8.77
N PHE A 185 3.91 -10.50 -8.15
CA PHE A 185 5.22 -10.23 -7.57
C PHE A 185 5.21 -9.08 -6.55
N ASN A 186 4.07 -8.79 -5.94
CA ASN A 186 3.91 -7.66 -5.06
C ASN A 186 4.15 -8.06 -3.59
N ARG A 187 5.00 -7.30 -2.89
CA ARG A 187 5.38 -7.60 -1.49
C ARG A 187 4.45 -6.96 -0.46
N ILE A 188 3.60 -6.02 -0.87
CA ILE A 188 2.75 -5.27 0.08
C ILE A 188 1.76 -6.16 0.83
N THR A 189 1.32 -7.26 0.23
CA THR A 189 0.45 -8.26 0.88
C THR A 189 1.12 -8.93 2.07
N ALA A 190 2.44 -9.18 2.00
CA ALA A 190 3.20 -9.67 3.14
C ALA A 190 3.18 -8.65 4.30
N VAL A 191 3.28 -7.34 4.00
CA VAL A 191 3.18 -6.28 5.01
C VAL A 191 1.79 -6.29 5.67
N TYR A 192 0.71 -6.39 4.88
CA TYR A 192 -0.64 -6.48 5.43
C TYR A 192 -0.82 -7.72 6.31
N PHE A 193 -0.28 -8.85 5.87
CA PHE A 193 -0.32 -10.09 6.64
C PHE A 193 0.46 -9.96 7.95
N ILE A 194 1.67 -9.40 7.91
CA ILE A 194 2.49 -9.12 9.11
C ILE A 194 1.72 -8.23 10.08
N ILE A 195 1.09 -7.16 9.61
CA ILE A 195 0.24 -6.29 10.43
C ILE A 195 -0.87 -7.10 11.10
N CYS A 196 -1.56 -7.98 10.37
CA CYS A 196 -2.60 -8.85 10.95
C CYS A 196 -2.03 -9.79 12.01
N VAL A 197 -0.88 -10.41 11.77
CA VAL A 197 -0.22 -11.32 12.72
C VAL A 197 0.24 -10.59 13.98
N LEU A 198 0.91 -9.45 13.83
CA LEU A 198 1.32 -8.59 14.96
C LEU A 198 0.11 -8.17 15.79
N TRP A 199 -1.01 -7.94 15.12
CA TRP A 199 -2.24 -7.55 15.76
C TRP A 199 -2.89 -8.68 16.57
N ILE A 200 -2.95 -9.89 16.00
CA ILE A 200 -3.48 -11.09 16.68
C ILE A 200 -2.63 -11.45 17.89
N TYR A 201 -1.31 -11.37 17.71
CA TYR A 201 -0.33 -11.78 18.71
C TYR A 201 0.31 -10.60 19.46
N ARG A 202 -0.37 -9.46 19.56
CA ARG A 202 0.13 -8.24 20.22
C ARG A 202 0.70 -8.45 21.61
N ARG A 203 0.19 -9.48 22.33
CA ARG A 203 0.72 -9.88 23.65
C ARG A 203 2.19 -10.28 23.57
N TYR A 204 2.60 -10.80 22.41
CA TYR A 204 3.97 -11.25 22.13
C TYR A 204 4.71 -10.30 21.19
N PHE A 205 4.27 -9.04 21.10
CA PHE A 205 4.80 -8.07 20.14
C PHE A 205 6.32 -7.99 20.15
N TRP A 206 6.92 -7.87 21.33
CA TRP A 206 8.38 -7.79 21.44
C TRP A 206 9.06 -9.09 21.04
N ALA A 207 8.51 -10.24 21.39
CA ALA A 207 9.05 -11.53 20.96
C ALA A 207 8.98 -11.69 19.44
N LEU A 208 7.88 -11.26 18.82
CA LEU A 208 7.75 -11.26 17.37
C LEU A 208 8.74 -10.28 16.69
N CYS A 209 8.93 -9.09 17.24
CA CYS A 209 9.92 -8.14 16.73
C CYS A 209 11.35 -8.69 16.83
N LEU A 210 11.71 -9.31 17.96
CA LEU A 210 13.01 -9.94 18.16
C LEU A 210 13.20 -11.15 17.22
N SER A 211 12.18 -11.99 17.07
CA SER A 211 12.21 -13.11 16.13
C SER A 211 12.38 -12.64 14.70
N PHE A 212 11.67 -11.57 14.33
CA PHE A 212 11.81 -10.96 13.00
C PHE A 212 13.22 -10.40 12.79
N LEU A 213 13.79 -9.73 13.79
CA LEU A 213 15.16 -9.23 13.72
C LEU A 213 16.16 -10.39 13.59
N ALA A 214 16.00 -11.47 14.35
CA ALA A 214 16.84 -12.66 14.26
C ALA A 214 16.75 -13.37 12.90
N LEU A 215 15.56 -13.37 12.28
CA LEU A 215 15.31 -13.95 10.95
C LEU A 215 15.63 -13.00 9.80
N SER A 216 15.96 -11.75 10.09
CA SER A 216 16.17 -10.72 9.06
C SER A 216 17.22 -11.08 8.00
N PRO A 217 18.36 -11.74 8.29
CA PRO A 217 19.30 -12.15 7.25
C PRO A 217 18.71 -13.18 6.27
N ILE A 218 17.90 -14.12 6.79
CA ILE A 218 17.22 -15.12 5.97
C ILE A 218 16.16 -14.46 5.08
N VAL A 219 15.37 -13.54 5.64
CA VAL A 219 14.36 -12.79 4.89
C VAL A 219 15.01 -11.91 3.82
N GLY A 220 16.12 -11.26 4.12
CA GLY A 220 16.90 -10.47 3.16
C GLY A 220 17.44 -11.33 2.02
N TYR A 221 18.01 -12.49 2.33
CA TYR A 221 18.50 -13.43 1.31
C TYR A 221 17.34 -13.93 0.42
N LEU A 222 16.25 -14.40 1.00
CA LEU A 222 15.09 -14.87 0.24
C LEU A 222 14.47 -13.75 -0.61
N SER A 223 14.50 -12.52 -0.14
CA SER A 223 14.05 -11.36 -0.93
C SER A 223 14.96 -11.11 -2.14
N THR A 224 16.28 -11.35 -2.03
CA THR A 224 17.22 -11.26 -3.15
C THR A 224 16.96 -12.37 -4.17
N VAL A 225 16.86 -13.62 -3.70
CA VAL A 225 16.50 -14.78 -4.54
C VAL A 225 15.19 -14.48 -5.30
N TRP A 226 14.19 -13.97 -4.60
CA TRP A 226 12.92 -13.60 -5.20
C TRP A 226 13.06 -12.51 -6.26
N SER A 227 13.87 -11.49 -6.03
CA SER A 227 14.10 -10.40 -6.99
C SER A 227 14.77 -10.91 -8.27
N VAL A 228 15.76 -11.78 -8.14
CA VAL A 228 16.45 -12.42 -9.27
C VAL A 228 15.52 -13.39 -9.99
N PHE A 229 14.80 -14.24 -9.26
CA PHE A 229 13.82 -15.16 -9.85
C PHE A 229 12.72 -14.42 -10.62
N ARG A 230 12.24 -13.30 -10.08
CA ARG A 230 11.27 -12.45 -10.77
C ARG A 230 11.79 -11.97 -12.11
N ALA A 231 13.06 -11.58 -12.21
CA ALA A 231 13.66 -11.16 -13.48
C ALA A 231 13.70 -12.29 -14.50
N PHE A 232 14.03 -13.53 -14.07
CA PHE A 232 13.96 -14.71 -14.94
C PHE A 232 12.52 -15.07 -15.32
N ALA A 233 11.60 -15.09 -14.36
CA ALA A 233 10.21 -15.44 -14.61
C ALA A 233 9.52 -14.46 -15.59
N LEU A 234 9.95 -13.19 -15.57
CA LEU A 234 9.44 -12.18 -16.50
C LEU A 234 10.04 -12.31 -17.90
N ARG A 235 11.24 -12.89 -18.04
CA ARG A 235 11.91 -13.08 -19.33
C ARG A 235 11.60 -14.43 -19.97
N ASP A 236 11.71 -15.49 -19.19
CA ASP A 236 11.73 -16.87 -19.66
C ASP A 236 10.52 -17.70 -19.16
N GLY A 237 9.56 -17.05 -18.50
CA GLY A 237 8.43 -17.71 -17.84
C GLY A 237 8.81 -18.40 -16.51
N TYR A 238 7.78 -18.93 -15.84
CA TYR A 238 7.98 -19.65 -14.57
C TYR A 238 8.58 -21.03 -14.83
N ASN A 239 9.84 -21.24 -14.46
CA ASN A 239 10.48 -22.53 -14.55
C ASN A 239 11.37 -22.82 -13.33
N LEU A 240 11.58 -24.11 -13.03
CA LEU A 240 12.39 -24.54 -11.90
C LEU A 240 13.87 -24.18 -12.08
N ASN A 241 14.39 -24.22 -13.30
CA ASN A 241 15.76 -23.89 -13.60
C ASN A 241 16.04 -22.41 -13.30
N GLY A 242 15.09 -21.52 -13.63
CA GLY A 242 15.17 -20.10 -13.27
C GLY A 242 15.21 -19.87 -11.76
N LEU A 243 14.48 -20.68 -10.97
CA LEU A 243 14.57 -20.62 -9.51
C LEU A 243 15.92 -21.09 -8.98
N ILE A 244 16.46 -22.19 -9.51
CA ILE A 244 17.80 -22.71 -9.13
C ILE A 244 18.86 -21.68 -9.48
N SER A 245 18.85 -21.12 -10.70
CA SER A 245 19.77 -20.07 -11.11
C SER A 245 19.64 -18.82 -10.25
N ALA A 246 18.43 -18.48 -9.80
CA ALA A 246 18.23 -17.36 -8.90
C ALA A 246 18.90 -17.59 -7.52
N PHE A 247 18.86 -18.82 -7.00
CA PHE A 247 19.58 -19.18 -5.77
C PHE A 247 21.09 -19.06 -5.97
N GLU A 248 21.65 -19.64 -7.04
CA GLU A 248 23.09 -19.60 -7.35
C GLU A 248 23.60 -18.17 -7.51
N ILE A 249 22.91 -17.35 -8.30
CA ILE A 249 23.27 -15.95 -8.51
C ILE A 249 23.16 -15.17 -7.19
N SER A 250 22.11 -15.40 -6.40
CA SER A 250 21.94 -14.71 -5.12
C SER A 250 23.05 -15.08 -4.12
N MET A 251 23.57 -16.30 -4.16
CA MET A 251 24.74 -16.69 -3.38
C MET A 251 26.01 -15.94 -3.85
N SER A 252 26.22 -15.82 -5.16
CA SER A 252 27.37 -15.10 -5.71
C SER A 252 27.33 -13.60 -5.41
N ILE A 253 26.13 -12.98 -5.49
CA ILE A 253 25.89 -11.57 -5.14
C ILE A 253 26.09 -11.34 -3.63
N SER A 254 25.90 -12.36 -2.77
CA SER A 254 26.11 -12.22 -1.33
C SER A 254 27.53 -11.84 -0.94
N GLY A 255 28.50 -11.97 -1.85
CA GLY A 255 29.86 -11.43 -1.73
C GLY A 255 30.03 -9.97 -2.15
N SER A 256 28.95 -9.30 -2.63
CA SER A 256 28.99 -7.90 -3.07
C SER A 256 28.96 -6.90 -1.90
N LYS A 257 29.23 -5.62 -2.21
CA LYS A 257 29.33 -4.53 -1.22
C LYS A 257 28.03 -4.26 -0.41
N GLU A 258 26.85 -4.75 -0.85
CA GLU A 258 25.60 -4.61 -0.09
C GLU A 258 25.56 -5.56 1.10
N GLN A 259 25.40 -5.00 2.28
CA GLN A 259 25.19 -5.81 3.48
C GLN A 259 23.79 -6.45 3.49
N PRO A 260 23.61 -7.62 4.14
CA PRO A 260 22.29 -8.27 4.26
C PRO A 260 21.22 -7.37 4.85
N ILE A 261 21.61 -6.42 5.72
CA ILE A 261 20.70 -5.47 6.34
C ILE A 261 20.23 -4.40 5.35
N ASP A 262 21.06 -3.93 4.43
CA ASP A 262 20.68 -2.98 3.37
C ASP A 262 19.58 -3.60 2.49
N ARG A 263 19.75 -4.88 2.14
CA ARG A 263 18.78 -5.63 1.36
C ARG A 263 17.44 -5.78 2.08
N LEU A 264 17.49 -6.06 3.39
CA LEU A 264 16.29 -6.13 4.20
C LEU A 264 15.56 -4.79 4.23
N LEU A 265 16.29 -3.71 4.50
CA LEU A 265 15.70 -2.37 4.57
C LEU A 265 15.11 -1.96 3.22
N ASN A 266 15.82 -2.20 2.12
CA ASN A 266 15.33 -1.89 0.78
C ASN A 266 14.14 -2.77 0.37
N SER A 267 14.15 -4.06 0.75
CA SER A 267 13.13 -4.99 0.28
C SER A 267 11.85 -4.98 1.11
N LEU A 268 11.94 -4.85 2.42
CA LEU A 268 10.79 -4.93 3.31
C LEU A 268 10.21 -3.55 3.64
N PHE A 269 11.08 -2.63 4.05
CA PHE A 269 10.65 -1.28 4.46
C PHE A 269 10.64 -0.29 3.30
N GLU A 270 11.06 -0.73 2.11
CA GLU A 270 11.18 0.15 0.93
C GLU A 270 11.93 1.45 1.25
N SER A 271 13.06 1.34 1.97
CA SER A 271 13.88 2.50 2.36
C SER A 271 14.36 3.31 1.16
N SER A 272 14.36 2.72 -0.04
CA SER A 272 14.54 3.42 -1.31
C SER A 272 13.56 4.59 -1.49
N SER A 273 12.38 4.55 -0.89
CA SER A 273 11.44 5.68 -0.94
C SER A 273 11.95 6.92 -0.18
N LEU A 274 12.82 6.76 0.81
CA LEU A 274 13.50 7.87 1.49
C LEU A 274 14.63 8.46 0.63
N VAL A 275 15.30 7.63 -0.17
CA VAL A 275 16.29 8.09 -1.17
C VAL A 275 15.60 8.94 -2.22
N VAL A 276 14.43 8.49 -2.71
CA VAL A 276 13.59 9.25 -3.65
C VAL A 276 13.12 10.57 -3.02
N LEU A 277 12.74 10.57 -1.74
CA LEU A 277 12.38 11.80 -1.03
C LEU A 277 13.55 12.80 -0.99
N LYS A 278 14.78 12.34 -0.67
CA LYS A 278 15.99 13.18 -0.69
C LYS A 278 16.22 13.77 -2.09
N TYR A 279 16.04 12.97 -3.14
CA TYR A 279 16.14 13.47 -4.51
C TYR A 279 15.16 14.60 -4.78
N ILE A 280 13.88 14.45 -4.40
CA ILE A 280 12.87 15.49 -4.58
C ILE A 280 13.27 16.76 -3.80
N VAL A 281 13.68 16.62 -2.53
CA VAL A 281 14.09 17.75 -1.68
C VAL A 281 15.24 18.53 -2.30
N LYS A 282 16.22 17.85 -2.91
CA LYS A 282 17.40 18.48 -3.51
C LYS A 282 17.13 19.14 -4.86
N HIS A 283 16.23 18.56 -5.66
CA HIS A 283 16.08 18.93 -7.06
C HIS A 283 14.80 19.68 -7.38
N ILE A 284 13.90 19.86 -6.42
CA ILE A 284 12.69 20.64 -6.63
C ILE A 284 13.06 22.09 -6.96
N ASP A 285 12.41 22.68 -7.96
CA ASP A 285 12.69 23.98 -8.55
C ASP A 285 13.99 24.09 -9.41
N GLU A 286 14.90 23.13 -9.34
CA GLU A 286 16.10 23.14 -10.15
C GLU A 286 15.93 22.31 -11.43
N SER A 287 15.84 20.98 -11.27
CA SER A 287 15.69 20.04 -12.35
C SER A 287 14.37 19.27 -12.32
N PHE A 288 13.65 19.32 -11.22
CA PHE A 288 12.33 18.73 -11.03
C PHE A 288 11.29 19.84 -10.80
N PRO A 289 10.45 20.16 -11.80
CA PRO A 289 9.46 21.23 -11.68
C PRO A 289 8.36 20.85 -10.70
N PRO A 290 7.89 21.82 -9.86
CA PRO A 290 6.73 21.59 -9.00
C PRO A 290 5.49 21.19 -9.82
N LEU A 291 4.78 20.17 -9.35
CA LEU A 291 3.66 19.59 -10.09
C LEU A 291 2.32 20.29 -9.84
N TRP A 292 2.28 21.27 -8.95
CA TRP A 292 1.12 22.14 -8.65
C TRP A 292 -0.20 21.38 -8.44
N GLY A 293 -0.13 20.28 -7.71
CA GLY A 293 -1.30 19.46 -7.38
C GLY A 293 -1.76 18.51 -8.48
N SER A 294 -1.08 18.43 -9.62
CA SER A 294 -1.52 17.63 -10.76
C SER A 294 -1.66 16.14 -10.44
N THR A 295 -0.69 15.53 -9.75
CA THR A 295 -0.74 14.12 -9.38
C THR A 295 -1.54 13.90 -8.10
N PHE A 296 -1.41 14.78 -7.14
CA PHE A 296 -2.01 14.65 -5.82
C PHE A 296 -3.53 14.92 -5.82
N VAL A 297 -3.96 15.99 -6.49
CA VAL A 297 -5.37 16.39 -6.60
C VAL A 297 -5.93 16.04 -7.97
N GLY A 298 -5.31 16.52 -9.05
CA GLY A 298 -5.80 16.35 -10.40
C GLY A 298 -6.05 14.90 -10.76
N ARG A 299 -5.06 14.03 -10.54
CA ARG A 299 -5.19 12.58 -10.79
C ARG A 299 -6.24 11.92 -9.91
N SER A 300 -6.39 12.36 -8.66
CA SER A 300 -7.37 11.81 -7.71
C SER A 300 -8.81 11.93 -8.19
N PHE A 301 -9.12 12.92 -9.02
CA PHE A 301 -10.45 13.12 -9.59
C PHE A 301 -10.58 12.64 -11.04
N THR A 302 -9.46 12.49 -11.76
CA THR A 302 -9.47 12.17 -13.18
C THR A 302 -9.11 10.72 -13.50
N PHE A 303 -8.94 9.87 -12.48
CA PHE A 303 -8.51 8.48 -12.70
C PHE A 303 -9.49 7.66 -13.56
N LEU A 304 -10.78 7.99 -13.56
CA LEU A 304 -11.80 7.34 -14.39
C LEU A 304 -11.84 7.85 -15.83
N VAL A 305 -11.22 9.00 -16.10
CA VAL A 305 -11.23 9.58 -17.46
C VAL A 305 -10.26 8.80 -18.35
N PRO A 306 -10.69 8.23 -19.47
CA PRO A 306 -9.81 7.55 -20.41
C PRO A 306 -8.73 8.48 -20.98
N SER A 307 -7.51 7.98 -21.19
CA SER A 307 -6.42 8.74 -21.81
C SER A 307 -6.73 9.10 -23.27
N THR A 308 -7.60 8.33 -23.93
CA THR A 308 -8.10 8.63 -25.27
C THR A 308 -8.97 9.89 -25.32
N TRP A 309 -9.65 10.23 -24.22
CA TRP A 309 -10.45 11.45 -24.11
C TRP A 309 -9.63 12.64 -23.60
N TRP A 310 -8.59 12.36 -22.82
CA TRP A 310 -7.68 13.36 -22.28
C TRP A 310 -6.23 12.87 -22.33
N PRO A 311 -5.53 13.04 -23.48
CA PRO A 311 -4.14 12.59 -23.65
C PRO A 311 -3.17 13.18 -22.62
N ASP A 312 -3.36 14.45 -22.26
CA ASP A 312 -2.53 15.19 -21.30
C ASP A 312 -2.94 15.01 -19.84
N LYS A 313 -3.75 14.00 -19.56
CA LYS A 313 -4.17 13.68 -18.20
C LYS A 313 -2.96 13.43 -17.28
N PRO A 314 -3.01 13.90 -16.00
CA PRO A 314 -1.92 13.72 -15.06
C PRO A 314 -1.47 12.25 -14.94
N ARG A 315 -0.16 12.03 -15.14
CA ARG A 315 0.45 10.69 -15.03
C ARG A 315 0.55 10.24 -13.56
N VAL A 316 0.85 8.96 -13.35
CA VAL A 316 1.18 8.41 -12.03
C VAL A 316 2.43 9.09 -11.50
N PHE A 317 2.43 9.51 -10.24
CA PHE A 317 3.57 10.22 -9.65
C PHE A 317 4.86 9.39 -9.74
N GLY A 318 4.81 8.10 -9.41
CA GLY A 318 5.96 7.21 -9.51
C GLY A 318 6.56 7.12 -10.91
N THR A 319 5.74 7.20 -11.98
CA THR A 319 6.21 7.18 -13.37
C THR A 319 6.93 8.48 -13.71
N ILE A 320 6.45 9.62 -13.22
CA ILE A 320 7.11 10.91 -13.38
C ILE A 320 8.50 10.86 -12.73
N LEU A 321 8.58 10.36 -11.48
CA LEU A 321 9.85 10.19 -10.78
C LEU A 321 10.84 9.28 -11.52
N GLY A 322 10.36 8.14 -12.02
CA GLY A 322 11.22 7.21 -12.79
C GLY A 322 11.82 7.88 -14.03
N GLN A 323 11.06 8.72 -14.71
CA GLN A 323 11.53 9.49 -15.87
C GLN A 323 12.59 10.53 -15.48
N TYR A 324 12.41 11.26 -14.38
CA TYR A 324 13.37 12.28 -13.93
C TYR A 324 14.63 11.70 -13.29
N ILE A 325 14.51 10.66 -12.48
CA ILE A 325 15.65 10.11 -11.73
C ILE A 325 16.52 9.19 -12.58
N GLN A 326 15.92 8.31 -13.38
CA GLN A 326 16.67 7.30 -14.14
C GLN A 326 16.55 7.48 -15.66
N SER A 327 15.87 8.51 -16.14
CA SER A 327 15.63 8.76 -17.59
C SER A 327 15.00 7.55 -18.30
N THR A 328 14.38 6.63 -17.54
CA THR A 328 13.84 5.36 -18.04
C THR A 328 12.32 5.45 -18.15
N GLN A 329 11.82 5.34 -19.38
CA GLN A 329 10.38 5.28 -19.60
C GLN A 329 9.81 3.96 -19.05
N GLY A 330 8.69 4.06 -18.32
CA GLY A 330 8.00 2.89 -17.77
C GLY A 330 8.47 2.43 -16.39
N LEU A 331 9.56 2.98 -15.85
CA LEU A 331 9.95 2.74 -14.46
C LEU A 331 9.06 3.57 -13.53
N ALA A 332 8.47 2.92 -12.53
CA ALA A 332 7.73 3.58 -11.48
C ALA A 332 8.52 3.51 -10.16
N LEU A 333 8.94 4.67 -9.66
CA LEU A 333 9.60 4.78 -8.36
C LEU A 333 8.58 5.16 -7.29
N ASN A 334 8.62 4.46 -6.17
CA ASN A 334 7.78 4.80 -5.03
C ASN A 334 8.44 5.93 -4.25
N SER A 335 7.66 6.96 -3.94
CA SER A 335 8.00 7.94 -2.90
C SER A 335 7.10 7.73 -1.70
N THR A 336 7.46 8.30 -0.57
CA THR A 336 6.53 8.41 0.55
C THR A 336 5.41 9.41 0.24
N LEU A 337 4.32 9.41 1.00
CA LEU A 337 3.31 10.47 0.94
C LEU A 337 3.92 11.88 1.09
N PHE A 338 5.03 11.99 1.82
CA PHE A 338 5.74 13.26 1.98
C PHE A 338 6.35 13.72 0.66
N GLY A 339 6.98 12.81 -0.09
CA GLY A 339 7.59 13.13 -1.38
C GLY A 339 6.55 13.56 -2.41
N GLU A 340 5.40 12.88 -2.49
CA GLU A 340 4.33 13.27 -3.39
C GLU A 340 3.75 14.65 -3.01
N ALA A 341 3.47 14.88 -1.73
CA ALA A 341 2.95 16.17 -1.28
C ALA A 341 3.94 17.30 -1.52
N LEU A 342 5.24 17.09 -1.22
CA LEU A 342 6.32 18.06 -1.46
C LEU A 342 6.44 18.41 -2.95
N ALA A 343 6.49 17.40 -3.82
CA ALA A 343 6.57 17.59 -5.27
C ALA A 343 5.38 18.37 -5.85
N ASN A 344 4.20 18.25 -5.23
CA ASN A 344 3.00 18.93 -5.72
C ASN A 344 2.81 20.32 -5.14
N PHE A 345 3.23 20.59 -3.89
CA PHE A 345 2.86 21.82 -3.18
C PHE A 345 4.04 22.59 -2.61
N TYR A 346 5.24 22.11 -2.82
CA TYR A 346 6.49 22.75 -2.43
C TYR A 346 6.43 23.24 -0.96
N TYR A 347 6.50 24.56 -0.69
CA TYR A 347 6.46 25.10 0.67
C TYR A 347 5.16 24.82 1.43
N PHE A 348 4.04 24.65 0.75
CA PHE A 348 2.73 24.42 1.37
C PHE A 348 2.40 22.95 1.57
N TRP A 349 3.32 22.03 1.24
CA TRP A 349 3.05 20.60 1.25
C TRP A 349 2.54 20.03 2.59
N PRO A 350 2.97 20.51 3.81
CA PRO A 350 2.45 19.94 5.05
C PRO A 350 0.98 20.27 5.25
N LEU A 351 0.57 21.50 4.90
CA LEU A 351 -0.83 21.91 4.97
C LEU A 351 -1.68 21.16 3.95
N ALA A 352 -1.21 21.02 2.71
CA ALA A 352 -1.92 20.31 1.66
C ALA A 352 -2.10 18.84 2.02
N LEU A 353 -1.05 18.18 2.53
CA LEU A 353 -1.12 16.80 3.02
C LEU A 353 -2.13 16.68 4.16
N PHE A 354 -2.06 17.55 5.16
CA PHE A 354 -2.98 17.54 6.29
C PHE A 354 -4.46 17.66 5.85
N LEU A 355 -4.76 18.63 4.97
CA LEU A 355 -6.12 18.87 4.48
C LEU A 355 -6.63 17.68 3.65
N MET A 356 -5.78 17.10 2.79
CA MET A 356 -6.16 15.95 1.98
C MET A 356 -6.42 14.71 2.83
N LEU A 357 -5.56 14.45 3.83
CA LEU A 357 -5.79 13.36 4.79
C LEU A 357 -7.09 13.57 5.58
N LEU A 358 -7.42 14.80 5.98
CA LEU A 358 -8.70 15.11 6.62
C LEU A 358 -9.89 14.79 5.70
N LEU A 359 -9.81 15.20 4.44
CA LEU A 359 -10.88 14.95 3.45
C LEU A 359 -11.11 13.45 3.28
N VAL A 360 -10.05 12.69 3.00
CA VAL A 360 -10.14 11.23 2.80
C VAL A 360 -10.64 10.53 4.06
N ALA A 361 -10.15 10.91 5.24
CA ALA A 361 -10.60 10.34 6.51
C ALA A 361 -12.11 10.61 6.76
N GLU A 362 -12.62 11.80 6.40
CA GLU A 362 -14.05 12.12 6.58
C GLU A 362 -14.93 11.32 5.62
N ILE A 363 -14.47 11.09 4.39
CA ILE A 363 -15.18 10.23 3.44
C ILE A 363 -15.23 8.78 3.94
N PHE A 364 -14.09 8.21 4.41
CA PHE A 364 -14.07 6.88 5.01
C PHE A 364 -14.95 6.77 6.24
N ARG A 365 -14.99 7.82 7.08
CA ARG A 365 -15.88 7.88 8.24
C ARG A 365 -17.34 7.88 7.83
N SER A 366 -17.71 8.63 6.82
CA SER A 366 -19.07 8.65 6.28
C SER A 366 -19.46 7.31 5.68
N LEU A 367 -18.56 6.69 4.93
CA LEU A 367 -18.74 5.36 4.35
C LEU A 367 -18.88 4.29 5.45
N SER A 368 -18.13 4.41 6.55
CA SER A 368 -18.19 3.46 7.67
C SER A 368 -19.53 3.50 8.44
N ARG A 369 -20.33 4.56 8.31
CA ARG A 369 -21.70 4.61 8.84
C ARG A 369 -22.66 3.71 8.05
N ALA A 370 -22.46 3.61 6.73
CA ALA A 370 -23.24 2.75 5.85
C ALA A 370 -22.68 1.32 5.78
N PHE A 371 -21.36 1.19 5.75
CA PHE A 371 -20.63 -0.07 5.64
C PHE A 371 -19.49 -0.13 6.67
N ARG A 372 -19.75 -0.77 7.80
CA ARG A 372 -18.85 -0.72 8.97
C ARG A 372 -17.45 -1.30 8.71
N ALA A 373 -17.32 -2.28 7.83
CA ALA A 373 -16.01 -2.80 7.44
C ALA A 373 -15.15 -1.70 6.80
N ALA A 374 -15.74 -0.62 6.27
CA ALA A 374 -15.02 0.47 5.63
C ALA A 374 -13.97 1.13 6.54
N GLY A 375 -14.14 1.11 7.86
CA GLY A 375 -13.09 1.57 8.79
C GLY A 375 -11.83 0.71 8.70
N PHE A 376 -11.98 -0.60 8.77
CA PHE A 376 -10.87 -1.55 8.65
C PHE A 376 -10.27 -1.56 7.22
N LEU A 377 -11.11 -1.42 6.20
CA LEU A 377 -10.65 -1.25 4.82
C LEU A 377 -9.83 0.03 4.69
N GLY A 378 -10.34 1.14 5.22
CA GLY A 378 -9.67 2.42 5.26
C GLY A 378 -8.31 2.37 5.97
N PHE A 379 -8.20 1.60 7.05
CA PHE A 379 -6.94 1.37 7.74
C PHE A 379 -5.87 0.77 6.80
N PHE A 380 -6.17 -0.32 6.11
CA PHE A 380 -5.20 -0.95 5.20
C PHE A 380 -4.93 -0.10 3.95
N ILE A 381 -5.93 0.62 3.45
CA ILE A 381 -5.73 1.58 2.36
C ILE A 381 -4.79 2.70 2.80
N ALA A 382 -4.94 3.21 4.01
CA ALA A 382 -4.07 4.22 4.58
C ALA A 382 -2.61 3.74 4.72
N VAL A 383 -2.41 2.48 5.12
CA VAL A 383 -1.06 1.85 5.09
C VAL A 383 -0.53 1.77 3.66
N ALA A 384 -1.38 1.44 2.69
CA ALA A 384 -1.00 1.35 1.29
C ALA A 384 -0.57 2.68 0.67
N LEU A 385 -1.14 3.80 1.12
CA LEU A 385 -0.80 5.14 0.62
C LEU A 385 0.66 5.53 0.83
N TRP A 386 1.36 4.89 1.74
CA TRP A 386 2.80 5.13 1.91
C TRP A 386 3.65 4.55 0.77
N ARG A 387 3.05 3.69 -0.03
CA ARG A 387 3.66 3.07 -1.20
C ARG A 387 3.03 3.51 -2.52
N PHE A 388 1.73 3.80 -2.51
CA PHE A 388 0.98 4.27 -3.67
C PHE A 388 0.78 5.79 -3.59
N ASP A 389 0.42 6.40 -4.72
CA ASP A 389 0.06 7.82 -4.77
C ASP A 389 -1.31 8.10 -4.10
N MET A 390 -1.59 9.36 -3.82
CA MET A 390 -2.85 9.78 -3.18
C MET A 390 -4.09 9.39 -4.02
N ALA A 391 -3.96 9.29 -5.33
CA ALA A 391 -5.06 8.85 -6.20
C ALA A 391 -5.57 7.46 -5.84
N PHE A 392 -4.72 6.58 -5.27
CA PHE A 392 -5.13 5.26 -4.78
C PHE A 392 -6.21 5.33 -3.70
N ALA A 393 -6.21 6.36 -2.84
CA ALA A 393 -7.28 6.55 -1.85
C ALA A 393 -8.62 6.77 -2.53
N PHE A 394 -8.67 7.61 -3.57
CA PHE A 394 -9.91 7.93 -4.29
C PHE A 394 -10.41 6.76 -5.14
N ILE A 395 -9.50 6.04 -5.79
CA ILE A 395 -9.81 4.78 -6.49
C ILE A 395 -10.42 3.77 -5.49
N SER A 396 -9.85 3.68 -4.30
CA SER A 396 -10.32 2.78 -3.24
C SER A 396 -11.69 3.18 -2.71
N LEU A 397 -11.92 4.47 -2.47
CA LEU A 397 -13.21 4.99 -2.06
C LEU A 397 -14.29 4.68 -3.10
N PHE A 398 -13.99 4.88 -4.37
CA PHE A 398 -14.90 4.55 -5.46
C PHE A 398 -15.20 3.04 -5.49
N ALA A 399 -14.18 2.18 -5.49
CA ALA A 399 -14.35 0.73 -5.54
C ALA A 399 -15.16 0.19 -4.36
N ILE A 400 -14.90 0.69 -3.14
CA ILE A 400 -15.62 0.28 -1.92
C ILE A 400 -17.05 0.81 -1.96
N SER A 401 -17.30 2.00 -2.50
CA SER A 401 -18.64 2.54 -2.65
C SER A 401 -19.47 1.72 -3.63
N VAL A 402 -18.89 1.36 -4.79
CA VAL A 402 -19.52 0.45 -5.76
C VAL A 402 -19.82 -0.90 -5.11
N PHE A 403 -18.86 -1.46 -4.38
CA PHE A 403 -19.07 -2.70 -3.64
C PHE A 403 -20.22 -2.59 -2.63
N ALA A 404 -20.28 -1.51 -1.85
CA ALA A 404 -21.34 -1.29 -0.87
C ALA A 404 -22.74 -1.19 -1.52
N ILE A 405 -22.82 -0.55 -2.69
CA ILE A 405 -24.06 -0.46 -3.48
C ILE A 405 -24.46 -1.84 -3.99
N LEU A 406 -23.55 -2.58 -4.63
CA LEU A 406 -23.82 -3.93 -5.14
C LEU A 406 -24.27 -4.88 -4.02
N ARG A 407 -23.59 -4.81 -2.87
CA ARG A 407 -23.97 -5.57 -1.67
C ARG A 407 -25.38 -5.23 -1.19
N ALA A 408 -25.76 -3.96 -1.19
CA ALA A 408 -27.10 -3.53 -0.80
C ALA A 408 -28.16 -4.05 -1.77
N ILE A 409 -27.90 -4.03 -3.08
CA ILE A 409 -28.80 -4.57 -4.12
C ILE A 409 -28.96 -6.08 -3.94
N ILE A 410 -27.87 -6.82 -3.79
CA ILE A 410 -27.91 -8.29 -3.61
C ILE A 410 -28.71 -8.64 -2.36
N ARG A 411 -28.44 -7.98 -1.23
CA ARG A 411 -29.17 -8.24 0.02
C ARG A 411 -30.64 -7.84 -0.07
N GLY A 412 -30.97 -6.73 -0.71
CA GLY A 412 -32.33 -6.28 -0.93
C GLY A 412 -33.12 -7.22 -1.84
N SER A 413 -32.45 -7.86 -2.81
CA SER A 413 -33.06 -8.85 -3.69
C SER A 413 -33.37 -10.18 -2.99
N PHE A 414 -32.57 -10.54 -1.97
CA PHE A 414 -32.78 -11.77 -1.18
C PHE A 414 -33.75 -11.60 0.00
N VAL A 415 -33.90 -10.39 0.53
CA VAL A 415 -34.87 -10.06 1.56
C VAL A 415 -36.13 -9.51 0.89
N ARG A 416 -36.86 -10.36 0.16
CA ARG A 416 -38.28 -10.07 -0.03
C ARG A 416 -38.94 -10.15 1.35
N PRO A 417 -39.56 -9.06 1.84
CA PRO A 417 -40.36 -9.19 3.03
C PRO A 417 -41.43 -10.24 2.73
N THR A 418 -41.45 -11.31 3.50
CA THR A 418 -42.67 -12.11 3.68
C THR A 418 -43.70 -11.14 4.24
N ARG A 419 -44.37 -10.43 3.33
CA ARG A 419 -45.46 -9.53 3.62
C ARG A 419 -46.59 -10.40 4.18
N ASN A 420 -46.58 -10.49 5.50
CA ASN A 420 -47.71 -10.80 6.36
C ASN A 420 -48.98 -11.35 5.69
N ALA A 421 -49.16 -12.61 5.86
CA ALA A 421 -50.43 -13.18 6.20
C ALA A 421 -50.79 -12.76 7.66
N ARG A 422 -51.08 -11.49 7.93
CA ARG A 422 -51.75 -10.99 9.12
C ARG A 422 -52.86 -10.04 8.69
N SER A 423 -53.92 -10.62 8.25
CA SER A 423 -55.26 -10.07 8.37
C SER A 423 -56.22 -11.15 7.89
N TYR A 424 -56.77 -11.87 8.85
CA TYR A 424 -58.14 -12.39 8.83
C TYR A 424 -58.27 -13.29 10.07
N SER A 425 -58.64 -12.68 11.17
CA SER A 425 -59.56 -13.22 12.16
C SER A 425 -60.07 -12.09 13.04
#